data_741989804978482a10bdc3fbafb12e2e
#
_entry.id   741989804978482a10bdc3fbafb12e2e
#
_cell.length_a   1.000
_cell.length_b   1.000
_cell.length_c   1.000
_cell.angle_alpha   90.00
_cell.angle_beta   90.00
_cell.angle_gamma   90.00
#
_symmetry.space_group_name_H-M   'P 1'
#
loop_
_entity.id
_entity.type
_entity.pdbx_description
1 polymer ?
#
loop_
_entity_poly.entity_id
_entity_poly.type
_entity_poly.pdbx_seq_one_letter_code
_entity_poly.pdbx_strand_id
1 'polypeptide(L)'
;GVQRTEAGTIFSYLPIKVGERVDDEKLSAAVKALYATGFFRDVRLEREGDVLVVAVQERPTISSLTFVGNKEFDTDTIKKALKDIGLAEARIFDRSALDRAEQELKRQYISRGLYAAKVQTTVTPQERNRVAINFAIDEGSASKISRINIIGTKAYGEPELVKQMTLTTPGWLTWYTKNDQYSKQKLQADLEALRSFYQNRGYLEFEIESTQVSISPDREDIYITINVHEGPRYTVSDVRLAGDLQVDEAELQSLVYLKAGEVYSREKLQKTARDISDRLGAEGYAFANVNAVPDVNRDKATAAFTIYVDPGRRVYVRRLNVTGNVKTRDVVIRREARQLEAAWFDGARIERSKVRVRRLGYFDDVNVETPPVPGSSDQIDVEFSIVERSTGNLLAGLGYSSADGLVFSGSISQQNVFGSGNALSLAINTSKVNRTYSISYTEPYWTVDGVARTLEIYQRKIDPTSLSVSQYTSDTIGAAVAFGIPITETDTVNVGFRYDHTTLGLFSNSPPAYIDYVDEFGSTTNSYVLSGGWSRDTRDDILYPNQGRLQSLLVELGLPFGDLSYYKAQYVQQWFWPVWNPFVLMLRGELGYGDGYNGKPMPFFKAFYAGGVGSVRGYETSSLGPRDIYG
;
A
#
# COMPACT_ATOMS: atom_id res chain seq x y z
N GLY A 1 8.65 -50.44 22.53
CA GLY A 1 9.99 -49.98 22.88
C GLY A 1 10.39 -48.73 22.17
N VAL A 2 11.50 -48.19 22.55
CA VAL A 2 12.06 -46.94 22.02
C VAL A 2 12.52 -47.13 20.57
N GLN A 3 12.11 -46.30 19.65
CA GLN A 3 12.54 -46.36 18.25
C GLN A 3 13.33 -45.13 17.82
N ARG A 4 13.10 -44.00 18.47
CA ARG A 4 13.68 -42.70 18.10
C ARG A 4 14.23 -41.92 19.30
N THR A 5 13.54 -41.95 20.43
CA THR A 5 14.00 -41.28 21.65
C THR A 5 15.09 -42.11 22.29
N GLU A 6 16.24 -41.54 22.58
CA GLU A 6 17.32 -42.26 23.29
C GLU A 6 16.89 -42.58 24.72
N ALA A 7 17.30 -43.75 25.23
CA ALA A 7 16.98 -44.18 26.58
C ALA A 7 17.43 -43.16 27.65
N GLY A 8 18.59 -42.52 27.43
CA GLY A 8 19.10 -41.45 28.31
C GLY A 8 18.16 -40.24 28.42
N THR A 9 17.49 -39.87 27.33
CA THR A 9 16.50 -38.80 27.32
C THR A 9 15.29 -39.18 28.20
N ILE A 10 14.80 -40.43 28.13
CA ILE A 10 13.68 -40.88 28.97
C ILE A 10 14.07 -40.81 30.44
N PHE A 11 15.27 -41.30 30.77
CA PHE A 11 15.76 -41.28 32.15
C PHE A 11 15.95 -39.85 32.70
N SER A 12 16.28 -38.87 31.86
CA SER A 12 16.43 -37.50 32.31
C SER A 12 15.11 -36.85 32.77
N TYR A 13 13.97 -37.33 32.28
CA TYR A 13 12.64 -36.88 32.69
C TYR A 13 12.04 -37.63 33.86
N LEU A 14 12.68 -38.74 34.27
CA LEU A 14 12.20 -39.52 35.44
C LEU A 14 12.64 -38.85 36.75
N PRO A 15 11.72 -38.56 37.66
CA PRO A 15 12.06 -38.03 38.98
C PRO A 15 12.58 -39.12 39.94
N ILE A 16 13.08 -40.25 39.43
CA ILE A 16 13.55 -41.41 40.17
C ILE A 16 15.00 -41.67 39.78
N LYS A 17 15.89 -41.85 40.78
CA LYS A 17 17.31 -42.15 40.58
C LYS A 17 17.61 -43.63 40.90
N VAL A 18 18.64 -44.17 40.27
CA VAL A 18 19.13 -45.53 40.54
C VAL A 18 19.59 -45.62 42.00
N GLY A 19 19.12 -46.68 42.71
CA GLY A 19 19.39 -46.88 44.14
C GLY A 19 18.39 -46.23 45.09
N GLU A 20 17.38 -45.53 44.59
CA GLU A 20 16.36 -44.85 45.37
C GLU A 20 15.16 -45.81 45.63
N ARG A 21 14.56 -45.75 46.83
CA ARG A 21 13.31 -46.49 47.12
C ARG A 21 12.15 -45.82 46.35
N VAL A 22 11.43 -46.65 45.61
CA VAL A 22 10.30 -46.21 44.79
C VAL A 22 9.00 -46.59 45.48
N ASP A 23 8.16 -45.62 45.73
CA ASP A 23 6.78 -45.73 46.20
C ASP A 23 5.76 -45.41 45.11
N ASP A 24 4.47 -45.64 45.34
CA ASP A 24 3.40 -45.44 44.39
C ASP A 24 3.25 -43.95 43.98
N GLU A 25 3.60 -43.04 44.88
CA GLU A 25 3.54 -41.61 44.60
C GLU A 25 4.62 -41.19 43.59
N LYS A 26 5.86 -41.68 43.75
CA LYS A 26 6.96 -41.47 42.82
C LYS A 26 6.69 -42.14 41.46
N LEU A 27 6.09 -43.34 41.45
CA LEU A 27 5.66 -43.97 40.20
C LEU A 27 4.63 -43.15 39.46
N SER A 28 3.62 -42.64 40.17
CA SER A 28 2.61 -41.76 39.60
C SER A 28 3.22 -40.44 39.05
N ALA A 29 4.15 -39.83 39.79
CA ALA A 29 4.88 -38.64 39.36
C ALA A 29 5.73 -38.93 38.11
N ALA A 30 6.41 -40.08 38.05
CA ALA A 30 7.20 -40.50 36.90
C ALA A 30 6.36 -40.69 35.63
N VAL A 31 5.20 -41.35 35.74
CA VAL A 31 4.26 -41.50 34.65
C VAL A 31 3.76 -40.13 34.15
N LYS A 32 3.36 -39.25 35.08
CA LYS A 32 2.91 -37.89 34.75
C LYS A 32 4.02 -37.08 34.06
N ALA A 33 5.26 -37.14 34.54
CA ALA A 33 6.40 -36.45 33.97
C ALA A 33 6.67 -36.90 32.53
N LEU A 34 6.64 -38.22 32.26
CA LEU A 34 6.81 -38.75 30.91
C LEU A 34 5.65 -38.37 29.97
N TYR A 35 4.40 -38.41 30.42
CA TYR A 35 3.27 -37.96 29.64
C TYR A 35 3.32 -36.45 29.35
N ALA A 36 3.80 -35.67 30.30
CA ALA A 36 3.93 -34.19 30.13
C ALA A 36 4.92 -33.82 29.02
N THR A 37 5.88 -34.71 28.68
CA THR A 37 6.78 -34.45 27.52
C THR A 37 6.06 -34.45 26.19
N GLY A 38 4.87 -35.07 26.10
CA GLY A 38 4.13 -35.23 24.84
C GLY A 38 4.72 -36.26 23.88
N PHE A 39 5.86 -36.89 24.20
CA PHE A 39 6.55 -37.83 23.31
C PHE A 39 5.89 -39.21 23.22
N PHE A 40 5.17 -39.60 24.26
CA PHE A 40 4.66 -40.94 24.41
C PHE A 40 3.14 -41.00 24.31
N ARG A 41 2.67 -42.06 23.65
CA ARG A 41 1.26 -42.40 23.57
C ARG A 41 0.83 -43.26 24.78
N ASP A 42 1.72 -44.17 25.23
CA ASP A 42 1.50 -45.02 26.39
C ASP A 42 2.80 -45.12 27.19
N VAL A 43 2.66 -45.11 28.52
CA VAL A 43 3.75 -45.25 29.48
C VAL A 43 3.31 -46.21 30.54
N ARG A 44 4.06 -47.32 30.71
CA ARG A 44 3.85 -48.31 31.77
C ARG A 44 5.13 -48.45 32.57
N LEU A 45 4.99 -48.47 33.87
CA LEU A 45 6.07 -48.76 34.79
C LEU A 45 5.79 -50.10 35.41
N GLU A 46 6.68 -51.05 35.19
CA GLU A 46 6.58 -52.42 35.72
C GLU A 46 7.77 -52.67 36.63
N ARG A 47 7.54 -53.40 37.74
CA ARG A 47 8.59 -53.72 38.66
C ARG A 47 8.90 -55.21 38.52
N GLU A 48 10.14 -55.55 38.17
CA GLU A 48 10.67 -56.89 38.11
C GLU A 48 11.77 -57.01 39.15
N GLY A 49 11.39 -57.48 40.37
CA GLY A 49 12.32 -57.59 41.51
C GLY A 49 12.81 -56.20 41.96
N ASP A 50 14.12 -55.93 41.84
CA ASP A 50 14.77 -54.65 42.15
C ASP A 50 14.96 -53.75 40.90
N VAL A 51 14.43 -54.14 39.75
CA VAL A 51 14.52 -53.40 38.50
C VAL A 51 13.19 -52.76 38.18
N LEU A 52 13.22 -51.44 37.88
CA LEU A 52 12.08 -50.70 37.34
C LEU A 52 12.17 -50.70 35.80
N VAL A 53 11.22 -51.37 35.16
CA VAL A 53 11.10 -51.44 33.72
C VAL A 53 10.17 -50.32 33.26
N VAL A 54 10.69 -49.43 32.39
CA VAL A 54 9.91 -48.33 31.78
C VAL A 54 9.53 -48.73 30.36
N ALA A 55 8.32 -49.19 30.18
CA ALA A 55 7.77 -49.52 28.87
C ALA A 55 7.05 -48.30 28.30
N VAL A 56 7.53 -47.81 27.18
CA VAL A 56 6.96 -46.64 26.50
C VAL A 56 6.56 -46.97 25.07
N GLN A 57 5.49 -46.34 24.60
CA GLN A 57 5.10 -46.34 23.21
C GLN A 57 5.21 -44.90 22.69
N GLU A 58 6.14 -44.63 21.78
CA GLU A 58 6.35 -43.30 21.21
C GLU A 58 5.19 -42.88 20.31
N ARG A 59 4.84 -41.59 20.36
CA ARG A 59 3.97 -40.97 19.34
C ARG A 59 4.74 -40.88 18.03
N PRO A 60 4.10 -41.14 16.88
CA PRO A 60 4.76 -40.99 15.60
C PRO A 60 5.06 -39.53 15.29
N THR A 61 6.02 -39.29 14.40
CA THR A 61 6.30 -37.95 13.84
C THR A 61 5.75 -37.81 12.44
N ILE A 62 5.39 -36.59 12.10
CA ILE A 62 4.91 -36.24 10.76
C ILE A 62 6.11 -36.23 9.82
N SER A 63 6.09 -37.08 8.81
CA SER A 63 7.13 -37.14 7.76
C SER A 63 6.85 -36.19 6.62
N SER A 64 5.57 -36.02 6.24
CA SER A 64 5.15 -35.16 5.15
C SER A 64 3.68 -34.73 5.32
N LEU A 65 3.38 -33.53 4.84
CA LEU A 65 2.03 -33.01 4.68
C LEU A 65 1.79 -32.80 3.18
N THR A 66 0.84 -33.56 2.62
CA THR A 66 0.44 -33.44 1.22
C THR A 66 -0.97 -32.93 1.10
N PHE A 67 -1.22 -32.10 0.10
CA PHE A 67 -2.51 -31.47 -0.16
C PHE A 67 -2.90 -31.75 -1.60
N VAL A 68 -4.12 -32.20 -1.81
CA VAL A 68 -4.66 -32.51 -3.13
C VAL A 68 -6.01 -31.84 -3.26
N GLY A 69 -6.20 -31.08 -4.36
CA GLY A 69 -7.48 -30.45 -4.67
C GLY A 69 -7.64 -29.00 -4.19
N ASN A 70 -6.64 -28.43 -3.50
CA ASN A 70 -6.62 -27.03 -3.06
C ASN A 70 -6.31 -26.10 -4.25
N LYS A 71 -7.31 -25.40 -4.75
CA LYS A 71 -7.20 -24.41 -5.84
C LYS A 71 -7.32 -22.98 -5.33
N GLU A 72 -8.17 -22.76 -4.33
CA GLU A 72 -8.44 -21.42 -3.77
C GLU A 72 -7.33 -20.95 -2.83
N PHE A 73 -6.68 -21.86 -2.10
CA PHE A 73 -5.59 -21.54 -1.21
C PHE A 73 -4.28 -22.18 -1.70
N ASP A 74 -3.23 -21.36 -1.71
CA ASP A 74 -1.89 -21.83 -1.98
C ASP A 74 -1.39 -22.80 -0.88
N THR A 75 -0.69 -23.84 -1.28
CA THR A 75 -0.18 -24.89 -0.38
C THR A 75 0.72 -24.33 0.73
N ASP A 76 1.53 -23.32 0.43
CA ASP A 76 2.43 -22.73 1.43
C ASP A 76 1.66 -21.92 2.48
N THR A 77 0.58 -21.27 2.08
CA THR A 77 -0.34 -20.57 2.99
C THR A 77 -1.02 -21.56 3.94
N ILE A 78 -1.50 -22.69 3.42
CA ILE A 78 -2.10 -23.76 4.24
C ILE A 78 -1.05 -24.30 5.21
N LYS A 79 0.16 -24.61 4.76
CA LYS A 79 1.25 -25.12 5.62
C LYS A 79 1.60 -24.17 6.76
N LYS A 80 1.62 -22.84 6.49
CA LYS A 80 1.86 -21.84 7.53
C LYS A 80 0.76 -21.84 8.59
N ALA A 81 -0.50 -21.82 8.19
CA ALA A 81 -1.63 -21.87 9.11
C ALA A 81 -1.64 -23.14 9.96
N LEU A 82 -1.33 -24.29 9.37
CA LEU A 82 -1.25 -25.58 10.09
C LEU A 82 -0.09 -25.61 11.09
N LYS A 83 1.03 -24.98 10.78
CA LYS A 83 2.18 -24.86 11.68
C LYS A 83 1.82 -24.13 12.97
N ASP A 84 0.98 -23.11 12.90
CA ASP A 84 0.52 -22.33 14.06
C ASP A 84 -0.39 -23.17 14.98
N ILE A 85 -1.10 -24.15 14.43
CA ILE A 85 -1.93 -25.12 15.18
C ILE A 85 -1.08 -26.28 15.75
N GLY A 86 0.21 -26.32 15.40
CA GLY A 86 1.15 -27.36 15.85
C GLY A 86 1.29 -28.52 14.89
N LEU A 87 0.70 -28.46 13.69
CA LEU A 87 0.78 -29.51 12.67
C LEU A 87 1.81 -29.12 11.60
N ALA A 88 3.02 -29.67 11.71
CA ALA A 88 4.10 -29.41 10.75
C ALA A 88 4.97 -30.65 10.57
N GLU A 89 5.71 -30.72 9.46
CA GLU A 89 6.71 -31.77 9.22
C GLU A 89 7.76 -31.78 10.33
N ALA A 90 8.23 -32.93 10.66
CA ALA A 90 9.15 -33.24 11.78
C ALA A 90 8.58 -33.00 13.20
N ARG A 91 7.31 -32.59 13.34
CA ARG A 91 6.63 -32.50 14.64
C ARG A 91 5.97 -33.80 15.02
N ILE A 92 5.72 -33.96 16.32
CA ILE A 92 5.00 -35.12 16.88
C ILE A 92 3.55 -35.06 16.39
N PHE A 93 3.05 -36.16 15.89
CA PHE A 93 1.67 -36.30 15.47
C PHE A 93 0.72 -36.34 16.66
N ASP A 94 -0.24 -35.42 16.67
CA ASP A 94 -1.36 -35.43 17.59
C ASP A 94 -2.68 -35.45 16.81
N ARG A 95 -3.52 -36.43 17.12
CA ARG A 95 -4.82 -36.60 16.47
C ARG A 95 -5.72 -35.41 16.69
N SER A 96 -5.70 -34.84 17.90
CA SER A 96 -6.51 -33.66 18.21
C SER A 96 -6.09 -32.42 17.42
N ALA A 97 -4.78 -32.28 17.16
CA ALA A 97 -4.28 -31.20 16.28
C ALA A 97 -4.73 -31.41 14.84
N LEU A 98 -4.76 -32.65 14.34
CA LEU A 98 -5.26 -32.96 13.00
C LEU A 98 -6.76 -32.64 12.87
N ASP A 99 -7.57 -33.05 13.85
CA ASP A 99 -9.01 -32.79 13.83
C ASP A 99 -9.30 -31.27 13.89
N ARG A 100 -8.53 -30.51 14.69
CA ARG A 100 -8.61 -29.03 14.69
C ARG A 100 -8.21 -28.43 13.34
N ALA A 101 -7.15 -28.95 12.73
CA ALA A 101 -6.68 -28.50 11.43
C ALA A 101 -7.71 -28.74 10.33
N GLU A 102 -8.36 -29.89 10.32
CA GLU A 102 -9.44 -30.21 9.39
C GLU A 102 -10.63 -29.24 9.54
N GLN A 103 -11.05 -28.97 10.77
CA GLN A 103 -12.15 -28.04 11.06
C GLN A 103 -11.75 -26.59 10.71
N GLU A 104 -10.51 -26.20 10.94
CA GLU A 104 -10.03 -24.86 10.61
C GLU A 104 -9.99 -24.66 9.09
N LEU A 105 -9.41 -25.61 8.35
CA LEU A 105 -9.42 -25.55 6.88
C LEU A 105 -10.85 -25.47 6.34
N LYS A 106 -11.76 -26.29 6.86
CA LYS A 106 -13.17 -26.24 6.46
C LYS A 106 -13.79 -24.87 6.74
N ARG A 107 -13.52 -24.25 7.89
CA ARG A 107 -13.97 -22.90 8.22
C ARG A 107 -13.41 -21.86 7.25
N GLN A 108 -12.13 -21.98 6.86
CA GLN A 108 -11.50 -21.08 5.89
C GLN A 108 -12.17 -21.19 4.51
N TYR A 109 -12.48 -22.38 4.03
CA TYR A 109 -13.23 -22.55 2.78
C TYR A 109 -14.65 -21.97 2.85
N ILE A 110 -15.35 -22.20 3.97
CA ILE A 110 -16.68 -21.64 4.22
C ILE A 110 -16.62 -20.09 4.22
N SER A 111 -15.58 -19.50 4.81
CA SER A 111 -15.42 -18.04 4.85
C SER A 111 -15.25 -17.42 3.46
N ARG A 112 -14.78 -18.22 2.49
CA ARG A 112 -14.65 -17.86 1.07
C ARG A 112 -15.89 -18.18 0.23
N GLY A 113 -16.99 -18.64 0.86
CA GLY A 113 -18.24 -18.97 0.18
C GLY A 113 -18.29 -20.39 -0.39
N LEU A 114 -17.33 -21.23 -0.08
CA LEU A 114 -17.27 -22.64 -0.51
C LEU A 114 -17.93 -23.53 0.53
N TYR A 115 -19.27 -23.46 0.63
CA TYR A 115 -20.04 -24.17 1.65
C TYR A 115 -20.12 -25.68 1.42
N ALA A 116 -19.90 -26.12 0.18
CA ALA A 116 -19.85 -27.53 -0.19
C ALA A 116 -18.49 -28.19 0.05
N ALA A 117 -17.48 -27.41 0.46
CA ALA A 117 -16.12 -27.90 0.65
C ALA A 117 -16.05 -29.05 1.65
N LYS A 118 -15.36 -30.10 1.24
CA LYS A 118 -15.06 -31.28 2.06
C LYS A 118 -13.56 -31.41 2.23
N VAL A 119 -13.13 -31.56 3.46
CA VAL A 119 -11.72 -31.84 3.79
C VAL A 119 -11.71 -33.21 4.41
N GLN A 120 -10.95 -34.12 3.83
CA GLN A 120 -10.74 -35.48 4.34
C GLN A 120 -9.28 -35.68 4.59
N THR A 121 -8.94 -36.24 5.76
CA THR A 121 -7.56 -36.46 6.14
C THR A 121 -7.28 -37.96 6.18
N THR A 122 -6.17 -38.36 5.58
CA THR A 122 -5.69 -39.76 5.65
C THR A 122 -4.31 -39.79 6.30
N VAL A 123 -4.17 -40.60 7.35
CA VAL A 123 -2.90 -40.79 8.06
C VAL A 123 -2.34 -42.13 7.68
N THR A 124 -1.21 -42.16 7.01
CA THR A 124 -0.53 -43.38 6.55
C THR A 124 0.70 -43.62 7.41
N PRO A 125 0.75 -44.74 8.18
CA PRO A 125 1.94 -45.13 8.92
C PRO A 125 3.11 -45.41 7.98
N GLN A 126 4.31 -44.98 8.39
CA GLN A 126 5.56 -45.20 7.68
C GLN A 126 6.61 -45.88 8.62
N GLU A 127 7.68 -46.35 8.02
CA GLU A 127 8.81 -46.92 8.78
C GLU A 127 9.39 -45.89 9.78
N ARG A 128 10.02 -46.39 10.83
CA ARG A 128 10.66 -45.64 11.91
C ARG A 128 9.69 -44.72 12.68
N ASN A 129 8.51 -45.26 12.99
CA ASN A 129 7.47 -44.56 13.75
C ASN A 129 7.14 -43.16 13.21
N ARG A 130 6.93 -43.07 11.89
CA ARG A 130 6.52 -41.85 11.21
C ARG A 130 5.13 -42.01 10.60
N VAL A 131 4.49 -40.88 10.31
CA VAL A 131 3.22 -40.83 9.59
C VAL A 131 3.29 -39.78 8.47
N ALA A 132 2.74 -40.14 7.33
CA ALA A 132 2.41 -39.18 6.28
C ALA A 132 0.93 -38.80 6.42
N ILE A 133 0.63 -37.52 6.28
CA ILE A 133 -0.74 -36.99 6.32
C ILE A 133 -1.09 -36.42 4.97
N ASN A 134 -2.16 -36.93 4.39
CA ASN A 134 -2.71 -36.44 3.15
C ASN A 134 -4.04 -35.73 3.42
N PHE A 135 -4.17 -34.49 2.99
CA PHE A 135 -5.40 -33.71 2.97
C PHE A 135 -6.00 -33.77 1.57
N ALA A 136 -7.05 -34.54 1.41
CA ALA A 136 -7.85 -34.54 0.19
C ALA A 136 -8.96 -33.50 0.36
N ILE A 137 -8.89 -32.47 -0.47
CA ILE A 137 -9.80 -31.33 -0.43
C ILE A 137 -10.66 -31.37 -1.70
N ASP A 138 -11.94 -31.42 -1.50
CA ASP A 138 -12.94 -31.21 -2.54
C ASP A 138 -13.60 -29.86 -2.25
N GLU A 139 -13.19 -28.83 -3.00
CA GLU A 139 -13.67 -27.46 -2.78
C GLU A 139 -15.12 -27.27 -3.17
N GLY A 140 -15.65 -28.14 -4.03
CA GLY A 140 -16.99 -27.99 -4.60
C GLY A 140 -17.12 -26.74 -5.47
N SER A 141 -18.36 -26.33 -5.74
CA SER A 141 -18.68 -25.04 -6.36
C SER A 141 -18.89 -23.96 -5.30
N ALA A 142 -18.55 -22.73 -5.63
CA ALA A 142 -18.89 -21.59 -4.77
C ALA A 142 -20.41 -21.39 -4.78
N SER A 143 -21.01 -21.34 -3.60
CA SER A 143 -22.46 -21.10 -3.47
C SER A 143 -22.80 -19.69 -3.94
N LYS A 144 -23.81 -19.59 -4.81
CA LYS A 144 -24.24 -18.34 -5.42
C LYS A 144 -25.50 -17.78 -4.77
N ILE A 145 -25.60 -16.48 -4.75
CA ILE A 145 -26.77 -15.79 -4.24
C ILE A 145 -27.88 -15.85 -5.28
N SER A 146 -28.82 -16.75 -5.09
CA SER A 146 -30.00 -16.88 -5.98
C SER A 146 -30.97 -15.72 -5.82
N ARG A 147 -31.15 -15.22 -4.59
CA ARG A 147 -32.11 -14.15 -4.31
C ARG A 147 -31.73 -13.33 -3.08
N ILE A 148 -31.95 -12.01 -3.18
CA ILE A 148 -31.89 -11.08 -2.06
C ILE A 148 -33.27 -10.45 -1.93
N ASN A 149 -33.96 -10.64 -0.79
CA ASN A 149 -35.23 -10.04 -0.47
C ASN A 149 -35.04 -8.99 0.62
N ILE A 150 -35.57 -7.79 0.42
CA ILE A 150 -35.57 -6.73 1.44
C ILE A 150 -37.03 -6.43 1.76
N ILE A 151 -37.46 -6.76 2.98
CA ILE A 151 -38.85 -6.69 3.41
C ILE A 151 -39.04 -5.55 4.39
N GLY A 152 -40.17 -4.84 4.33
CA GLY A 152 -40.47 -3.69 5.21
C GLY A 152 -40.21 -2.34 4.55
N THR A 153 -39.72 -2.33 3.30
CA THR A 153 -39.44 -1.11 2.53
C THR A 153 -40.72 -0.48 2.00
N LYS A 154 -40.86 0.83 2.08
CA LYS A 154 -41.96 1.64 1.53
C LYS A 154 -41.44 2.82 0.70
N ALA A 155 -40.31 3.43 1.14
CA ALA A 155 -39.77 4.64 0.53
C ALA A 155 -38.94 4.34 -0.71
N TYR A 156 -38.24 3.22 -0.74
CA TYR A 156 -37.35 2.82 -1.84
C TYR A 156 -37.66 1.40 -2.30
N GLY A 157 -37.57 1.17 -3.60
CA GLY A 157 -37.78 -0.15 -4.17
C GLY A 157 -36.60 -1.09 -3.93
N GLU A 158 -36.87 -2.39 -3.80
CA GLU A 158 -35.81 -3.42 -3.63
C GLU A 158 -34.68 -3.31 -4.65
N PRO A 159 -34.93 -3.06 -5.98
CA PRO A 159 -33.85 -2.94 -6.95
C PRO A 159 -32.92 -1.74 -6.71
N GLU A 160 -33.42 -0.66 -6.11
CA GLU A 160 -32.62 0.52 -5.75
C GLU A 160 -31.72 0.23 -4.54
N LEU A 161 -32.26 -0.50 -3.57
CA LEU A 161 -31.54 -0.89 -2.36
C LEU A 161 -30.44 -1.93 -2.64
N VAL A 162 -30.76 -2.92 -3.48
CA VAL A 162 -29.77 -3.93 -3.90
C VAL A 162 -28.59 -3.29 -4.65
N LYS A 163 -28.81 -2.19 -5.37
CA LYS A 163 -27.69 -1.43 -6.00
C LYS A 163 -26.72 -0.81 -4.99
N GLN A 164 -27.13 -0.60 -3.75
CA GLN A 164 -26.23 -0.11 -2.69
C GLN A 164 -25.38 -1.24 -2.08
N MET A 165 -25.72 -2.49 -2.39
CA MET A 165 -25.02 -3.66 -1.87
C MET A 165 -23.91 -4.09 -2.83
N THR A 166 -22.85 -4.65 -2.28
CA THR A 166 -21.78 -5.31 -3.04
C THR A 166 -22.22 -6.69 -3.51
N LEU A 167 -22.96 -7.41 -2.66
CA LEU A 167 -23.51 -8.71 -2.98
C LEU A 167 -24.66 -8.57 -3.98
N THR A 168 -24.63 -9.39 -5.03
CA THR A 168 -25.63 -9.37 -6.11
C THR A 168 -26.02 -10.79 -6.52
N THR A 169 -27.15 -10.91 -7.19
CA THR A 169 -27.50 -12.14 -7.91
C THR A 169 -26.61 -12.32 -9.15
N PRO A 170 -26.49 -13.55 -9.70
CA PRO A 170 -25.68 -13.81 -10.89
C PRO A 170 -25.98 -12.88 -12.05
N GLY A 171 -24.94 -12.29 -12.64
CA GLY A 171 -25.01 -11.37 -13.77
C GLY A 171 -23.82 -11.55 -14.72
N TRP A 172 -23.81 -10.83 -15.84
CA TRP A 172 -22.80 -11.00 -16.89
C TRP A 172 -21.36 -10.61 -16.47
N LEU A 173 -21.19 -9.78 -15.41
CA LEU A 173 -19.88 -9.40 -14.86
C LEU A 173 -19.48 -10.20 -13.61
N THR A 174 -20.36 -11.03 -13.04
CA THR A 174 -20.10 -11.71 -11.76
C THR A 174 -19.03 -12.79 -11.88
N TRP A 175 -18.75 -13.30 -13.10
CA TRP A 175 -17.62 -14.19 -13.34
C TRP A 175 -16.26 -13.53 -13.01
N TYR A 176 -16.16 -12.20 -13.12
CA TYR A 176 -14.97 -11.43 -12.79
C TYR A 176 -15.01 -10.88 -11.36
N THR A 177 -16.13 -10.24 -10.97
CA THR A 177 -16.27 -9.55 -9.68
C THR A 177 -16.50 -10.51 -8.52
N LYS A 178 -17.00 -11.72 -8.77
CA LYS A 178 -17.39 -12.72 -7.76
C LYS A 178 -18.34 -12.16 -6.68
N ASN A 179 -19.18 -11.20 -7.04
CA ASN A 179 -20.12 -10.55 -6.14
C ASN A 179 -21.41 -11.38 -5.94
N ASP A 180 -21.63 -12.39 -6.78
CA ASP A 180 -22.65 -13.42 -6.62
C ASP A 180 -22.28 -14.51 -5.60
N GLN A 181 -21.03 -14.49 -5.08
CA GLN A 181 -20.58 -15.42 -4.06
C GLN A 181 -20.77 -14.83 -2.67
N TYR A 182 -21.50 -15.55 -1.85
CA TYR A 182 -21.81 -15.12 -0.49
C TYR A 182 -20.56 -15.07 0.41
N SER A 183 -20.45 -13.99 1.16
CA SER A 183 -19.49 -13.83 2.25
C SER A 183 -20.16 -13.11 3.41
N LYS A 184 -20.00 -13.65 4.62
CA LYS A 184 -20.54 -13.02 5.84
C LYS A 184 -20.01 -11.60 6.06
N GLN A 185 -18.72 -11.38 5.73
CA GLN A 185 -18.11 -10.05 5.84
C GLN A 185 -18.70 -9.07 4.84
N LYS A 186 -18.89 -9.49 3.57
CA LYS A 186 -19.56 -8.65 2.56
C LYS A 186 -20.99 -8.32 2.97
N LEU A 187 -21.72 -9.31 3.48
CA LEU A 187 -23.09 -9.05 3.95
C LEU A 187 -23.14 -8.04 5.09
N GLN A 188 -22.23 -8.14 6.08
CA GLN A 188 -22.17 -7.14 7.15
C GLN A 188 -21.86 -5.74 6.64
N ALA A 189 -20.96 -5.61 5.67
CA ALA A 189 -20.66 -4.34 5.01
C ALA A 189 -21.88 -3.81 4.24
N ASP A 190 -22.61 -4.68 3.56
CA ASP A 190 -23.82 -4.33 2.81
C ASP A 190 -24.97 -3.89 3.74
N LEU A 191 -25.14 -4.53 4.89
CA LEU A 191 -26.11 -4.10 5.90
C LEU A 191 -25.78 -2.70 6.44
N GLU A 192 -24.50 -2.40 6.66
CA GLU A 192 -24.09 -1.06 7.07
C GLU A 192 -24.22 -0.03 5.93
N ALA A 193 -24.01 -0.45 4.67
CA ALA A 193 -24.27 0.39 3.50
C ALA A 193 -25.76 0.74 3.38
N LEU A 194 -26.67 -0.22 3.58
CA LEU A 194 -28.12 0.02 3.62
C LEU A 194 -28.50 0.96 4.77
N ARG A 195 -27.95 0.76 5.96
CA ARG A 195 -28.19 1.65 7.11
C ARG A 195 -27.72 3.07 6.78
N SER A 196 -26.54 3.22 6.23
CA SER A 196 -25.99 4.51 5.83
C SER A 196 -26.82 5.16 4.72
N PHE A 197 -27.30 4.39 3.75
CA PHE A 197 -28.14 4.89 2.67
C PHE A 197 -29.43 5.54 3.20
N TYR A 198 -30.11 4.88 4.13
CA TYR A 198 -31.34 5.40 4.73
C TYR A 198 -31.05 6.58 5.66
N GLN A 199 -30.08 6.45 6.55
CA GLN A 199 -29.74 7.49 7.53
C GLN A 199 -29.18 8.75 6.87
N ASN A 200 -28.56 8.66 5.71
CA ASN A 200 -28.13 9.83 4.94
C ASN A 200 -29.27 10.51 4.17
N ARG A 201 -30.47 9.89 4.15
CA ARG A 201 -31.66 10.40 3.48
C ARG A 201 -32.80 10.78 4.43
N GLY A 202 -32.48 10.86 5.72
CA GLY A 202 -33.38 11.36 6.74
C GLY A 202 -34.01 10.31 7.64
N TYR A 203 -33.79 9.04 7.41
CA TYR A 203 -34.39 7.97 8.20
C TYR A 203 -33.55 7.68 9.45
N LEU A 204 -33.62 8.58 10.43
CA LEU A 204 -32.84 8.50 11.67
C LEU A 204 -33.09 7.21 12.45
N GLU A 205 -34.33 6.76 12.50
CA GLU A 205 -34.80 5.58 13.23
C GLU A 205 -34.75 4.30 12.37
N PHE A 206 -34.05 4.33 11.22
CA PHE A 206 -33.90 3.14 10.39
C PHE A 206 -33.19 2.02 11.13
N GLU A 207 -33.83 0.87 11.18
CA GLU A 207 -33.31 -0.32 11.84
C GLU A 207 -33.43 -1.57 10.94
N ILE A 208 -32.44 -2.45 11.03
CA ILE A 208 -32.49 -3.79 10.43
C ILE A 208 -32.92 -4.73 11.55
N GLU A 209 -34.18 -5.15 11.50
CA GLU A 209 -34.80 -5.99 12.53
C GLU A 209 -34.21 -7.41 12.54
N SER A 210 -34.01 -7.98 11.37
CA SER A 210 -33.42 -9.31 11.25
C SER A 210 -32.79 -9.54 9.87
N THR A 211 -31.80 -10.43 9.85
CA THR A 211 -31.16 -10.89 8.62
C THR A 211 -31.12 -12.42 8.65
N GLN A 212 -31.72 -13.05 7.66
CA GLN A 212 -31.75 -14.50 7.52
C GLN A 212 -31.00 -14.90 6.25
N VAL A 213 -30.12 -15.88 6.39
CA VAL A 213 -29.38 -16.50 5.28
C VAL A 213 -29.72 -17.98 5.29
N SER A 214 -30.38 -18.45 4.23
CA SER A 214 -30.66 -19.87 4.04
C SER A 214 -29.87 -20.41 2.85
N ILE A 215 -29.43 -21.64 2.99
CA ILE A 215 -28.64 -22.36 1.98
C ILE A 215 -29.45 -23.55 1.53
N SER A 216 -29.53 -23.77 0.22
CA SER A 216 -30.20 -24.94 -0.38
C SER A 216 -29.59 -26.26 0.10
N PRO A 217 -30.29 -27.37 0.09
CA PRO A 217 -29.77 -28.67 0.54
C PRO A 217 -28.55 -29.15 -0.23
N ASP A 218 -28.41 -28.79 -1.51
CA ASP A 218 -27.25 -29.05 -2.37
C ASP A 218 -26.06 -28.11 -2.12
N ARG A 219 -26.28 -27.05 -1.33
CA ARG A 219 -25.31 -25.99 -0.99
C ARG A 219 -24.83 -25.15 -2.18
N GLU A 220 -25.60 -25.10 -3.24
CA GLU A 220 -25.29 -24.31 -4.44
C GLU A 220 -25.93 -22.92 -4.40
N ASP A 221 -27.15 -22.83 -3.83
CA ASP A 221 -27.95 -21.61 -3.79
C ASP A 221 -28.06 -21.00 -2.40
N ILE A 222 -27.95 -19.69 -2.34
CA ILE A 222 -28.09 -18.90 -1.11
C ILE A 222 -29.22 -17.87 -1.29
N TYR A 223 -30.10 -17.82 -0.29
CA TYR A 223 -31.20 -16.88 -0.19
C TYR A 223 -30.95 -15.96 1.01
N ILE A 224 -30.96 -14.65 0.77
CA ILE A 224 -30.79 -13.63 1.81
C ILE A 224 -32.09 -12.89 1.98
N THR A 225 -32.62 -12.83 3.20
CA THR A 225 -33.78 -12.04 3.55
C THR A 225 -33.42 -11.04 4.63
N ILE A 226 -33.62 -9.76 4.37
CA ILE A 226 -33.34 -8.64 5.26
C ILE A 226 -34.63 -7.97 5.61
N ASN A 227 -35.06 -8.02 6.88
CA ASN A 227 -36.23 -7.32 7.38
C ASN A 227 -35.79 -5.97 7.94
N VAL A 228 -36.40 -4.90 7.46
CA VAL A 228 -36.06 -3.53 7.86
C VAL A 228 -37.32 -2.80 8.35
N HIS A 229 -37.06 -1.88 9.27
CA HIS A 229 -38.00 -0.85 9.70
C HIS A 229 -37.45 0.52 9.28
N GLU A 230 -38.20 1.22 8.40
CA GLU A 230 -37.68 2.49 7.85
C GLU A 230 -37.81 3.66 8.83
N GLY A 231 -38.88 3.68 9.61
CA GLY A 231 -39.23 4.84 10.42
C GLY A 231 -39.69 6.07 9.58
N PRO A 232 -40.01 7.19 10.22
CA PRO A 232 -40.29 8.45 9.53
C PRO A 232 -39.03 9.13 8.99
N ARG A 233 -39.21 9.95 7.96
CA ARG A 233 -38.15 10.77 7.40
C ARG A 233 -38.03 12.08 8.17
N TYR A 234 -36.90 12.32 8.82
CA TYR A 234 -36.65 13.47 9.67
C TYR A 234 -35.97 14.63 8.92
N THR A 235 -36.42 15.85 9.24
CA THR A 235 -35.74 17.08 8.90
C THR A 235 -35.09 17.69 10.15
N VAL A 236 -33.97 18.37 9.97
CA VAL A 236 -33.25 19.02 11.05
C VAL A 236 -33.97 20.29 11.46
N SER A 237 -34.39 20.42 12.72
CA SER A 237 -35.01 21.64 13.22
C SER A 237 -33.98 22.65 13.71
N ASP A 238 -32.91 22.19 14.36
CA ASP A 238 -31.86 23.03 14.92
C ASP A 238 -30.58 22.24 15.13
N VAL A 239 -29.41 22.90 15.10
CA VAL A 239 -28.12 22.31 15.46
C VAL A 239 -27.35 23.29 16.33
N ARG A 240 -27.01 22.86 17.52
CA ARG A 240 -26.31 23.70 18.54
C ARG A 240 -25.01 23.03 18.97
N LEU A 241 -23.99 23.84 19.19
CA LEU A 241 -22.79 23.47 19.92
C LEU A 241 -23.01 23.70 21.43
N ALA A 242 -22.50 22.79 22.24
CA ALA A 242 -22.56 22.91 23.70
C ALA A 242 -21.31 22.26 24.32
N GLY A 243 -21.01 22.62 25.57
CA GLY A 243 -19.85 22.12 26.30
C GLY A 243 -18.70 23.12 26.35
N ASP A 244 -17.47 22.63 26.46
CA ASP A 244 -16.27 23.45 26.53
C ASP A 244 -15.59 23.49 25.16
N LEU A 245 -15.76 24.60 24.46
CA LEU A 245 -15.36 24.68 23.04
C LEU A 245 -13.84 24.85 22.84
N GLN A 246 -13.14 25.53 23.78
CA GLN A 246 -11.69 25.83 23.76
C GLN A 246 -11.14 26.51 22.47
N VAL A 247 -11.96 26.65 21.46
CA VAL A 247 -11.69 27.30 20.17
C VAL A 247 -12.85 28.24 19.90
N ASP A 248 -12.64 29.26 19.05
CA ASP A 248 -13.69 30.21 18.69
C ASP A 248 -14.94 29.46 18.16
N GLU A 249 -16.09 29.77 18.78
CA GLU A 249 -17.37 29.15 18.42
C GLU A 249 -17.71 29.34 16.94
N ALA A 250 -17.40 30.51 16.37
CA ALA A 250 -17.63 30.80 14.95
C ALA A 250 -16.82 29.88 14.04
N GLU A 251 -15.58 29.54 14.43
CA GLU A 251 -14.74 28.59 13.71
C GLU A 251 -15.34 27.18 13.77
N LEU A 252 -15.73 26.70 14.94
CA LEU A 252 -16.36 25.38 15.10
C LEU A 252 -17.71 25.30 14.39
N GLN A 253 -18.49 26.39 14.42
CA GLN A 253 -19.76 26.48 13.71
C GLN A 253 -19.58 26.34 12.17
N SER A 254 -18.44 26.79 11.64
CA SER A 254 -18.12 26.61 10.22
C SER A 254 -17.90 25.15 9.81
N LEU A 255 -17.56 24.29 10.77
CA LEU A 255 -17.40 22.84 10.61
C LEU A 255 -18.71 22.06 10.76
N VAL A 256 -19.82 22.73 11.07
CA VAL A 256 -21.14 22.09 11.18
C VAL A 256 -21.78 21.99 9.81
N TYR A 257 -21.77 20.78 9.25
CA TYR A 257 -22.29 20.51 7.90
C TYR A 257 -23.80 20.28 7.85
N LEU A 258 -24.42 20.01 9.00
CA LEU A 258 -25.86 19.77 9.11
C LEU A 258 -26.56 21.08 9.47
N LYS A 259 -27.51 21.55 8.65
CA LYS A 259 -28.18 22.84 8.84
C LYS A 259 -29.66 22.67 9.11
N ALA A 260 -30.23 23.60 9.85
CA ALA A 260 -31.68 23.67 10.08
C ALA A 260 -32.45 23.75 8.75
N GLY A 261 -33.53 23.00 8.64
CA GLY A 261 -34.35 22.86 7.41
C GLY A 261 -33.87 21.82 6.42
N GLU A 262 -32.66 21.28 6.58
CA GLU A 262 -32.17 20.19 5.72
C GLU A 262 -32.68 18.83 6.20
N VAL A 263 -32.63 17.87 5.30
CA VAL A 263 -32.88 16.45 5.63
C VAL A 263 -31.71 15.93 6.48
N TYR A 264 -32.03 15.16 7.50
CA TYR A 264 -31.00 14.53 8.33
C TYR A 264 -30.05 13.67 7.51
N SER A 265 -28.77 13.74 7.81
CA SER A 265 -27.71 12.93 7.22
C SER A 265 -26.70 12.52 8.29
N ARG A 266 -26.59 11.22 8.54
CA ARG A 266 -25.60 10.64 9.46
C ARG A 266 -24.17 10.99 9.05
N GLU A 267 -23.87 10.96 7.77
CA GLU A 267 -22.57 11.28 7.21
C GLU A 267 -22.14 12.72 7.55
N LYS A 268 -23.06 13.70 7.32
CA LYS A 268 -22.81 15.09 7.67
C LYS A 268 -22.55 15.26 9.16
N LEU A 269 -23.33 14.57 10.00
CA LEU A 269 -23.19 14.65 11.45
C LEU A 269 -21.88 14.03 11.93
N GLN A 270 -21.53 12.85 11.43
CA GLN A 270 -20.26 12.18 11.76
C GLN A 270 -19.06 12.99 11.24
N LYS A 271 -19.17 13.58 10.06
CA LYS A 271 -18.13 14.46 9.52
C LYS A 271 -17.96 15.69 10.42
N THR A 272 -19.06 16.32 10.84
CA THR A 272 -19.02 17.44 11.80
C THR A 272 -18.28 17.05 13.09
N ALA A 273 -18.68 15.94 13.71
CA ALA A 273 -18.04 15.48 14.95
C ALA A 273 -16.55 15.20 14.77
N ARG A 274 -16.17 14.59 13.67
CA ARG A 274 -14.77 14.31 13.34
C ARG A 274 -13.96 15.58 13.11
N ASP A 275 -14.45 16.49 12.27
CA ASP A 275 -13.72 17.71 11.90
C ASP A 275 -13.56 18.64 13.11
N ILE A 276 -14.54 18.68 14.03
CA ILE A 276 -14.43 19.39 15.32
C ILE A 276 -13.37 18.70 16.20
N SER A 277 -13.40 17.38 16.32
CA SER A 277 -12.39 16.63 17.09
C SER A 277 -10.99 16.83 16.53
N ASP A 278 -10.83 16.79 15.21
CA ASP A 278 -9.56 17.03 14.53
C ASP A 278 -9.06 18.46 14.74
N ARG A 279 -9.97 19.44 14.73
CA ARG A 279 -9.61 20.85 15.00
C ARG A 279 -9.13 21.04 16.43
N LEU A 280 -9.80 20.41 17.41
CA LEU A 280 -9.36 20.42 18.80
C LEU A 280 -8.04 19.67 18.97
N GLY A 281 -7.86 18.56 18.24
CA GLY A 281 -6.61 17.81 18.20
C GLY A 281 -5.43 18.62 17.71
N ALA A 282 -5.64 19.57 16.79
CA ALA A 282 -4.59 20.49 16.35
C ALA A 282 -4.15 21.49 17.43
N GLU A 283 -4.99 21.71 18.46
CA GLU A 283 -4.70 22.57 19.61
C GLU A 283 -4.16 21.82 20.84
N GLY A 284 -3.93 20.51 20.70
CA GLY A 284 -3.37 19.68 21.76
C GLY A 284 -4.39 18.81 22.51
N TYR A 285 -5.64 18.78 22.12
CA TYR A 285 -6.69 18.01 22.77
C TYR A 285 -6.85 16.63 22.10
N ALA A 286 -5.88 15.74 22.34
CA ALA A 286 -5.81 14.42 21.68
C ALA A 286 -7.01 13.52 21.97
N PHE A 287 -7.68 13.72 23.09
CA PHE A 287 -8.79 12.88 23.57
C PHE A 287 -10.12 13.62 23.54
N ALA A 288 -10.24 14.65 22.69
CA ALA A 288 -11.48 15.39 22.54
C ALA A 288 -12.63 14.46 22.15
N ASN A 289 -13.69 14.49 22.95
CA ASN A 289 -14.91 13.74 22.70
C ASN A 289 -15.99 14.69 22.19
N VAL A 290 -16.45 14.42 20.96
CA VAL A 290 -17.51 15.20 20.31
C VAL A 290 -18.68 14.27 20.07
N ASN A 291 -19.76 14.46 20.83
CA ASN A 291 -20.94 13.61 20.79
C ASN A 291 -22.18 14.41 20.41
N ALA A 292 -22.89 13.95 19.40
CA ALA A 292 -24.12 14.58 18.94
C ALA A 292 -25.34 13.83 19.51
N VAL A 293 -26.14 14.52 20.27
CA VAL A 293 -27.36 13.98 20.90
C VAL A 293 -28.59 14.51 20.15
N PRO A 294 -29.41 13.62 19.56
CA PRO A 294 -30.65 14.01 18.91
C PRO A 294 -31.76 14.23 19.92
N ASP A 295 -32.54 15.29 19.73
CA ASP A 295 -33.85 15.50 20.34
C ASP A 295 -34.93 15.36 19.27
N VAL A 296 -35.66 14.25 19.31
CA VAL A 296 -36.52 13.78 18.23
C VAL A 296 -37.97 14.11 18.52
N ASN A 297 -38.60 14.90 17.65
CA ASN A 297 -40.04 15.12 17.63
C ASN A 297 -40.70 14.26 16.57
N ARG A 298 -41.31 13.14 16.99
CA ARG A 298 -41.92 12.18 16.08
C ARG A 298 -43.18 12.72 15.41
N ASP A 299 -43.95 13.57 16.10
CA ASP A 299 -45.21 14.10 15.56
C ASP A 299 -44.98 15.06 14.39
N LYS A 300 -43.89 15.81 14.44
CA LYS A 300 -43.50 16.74 13.38
C LYS A 300 -42.44 16.17 12.42
N ALA A 301 -41.99 14.95 12.66
CA ALA A 301 -40.85 14.34 11.97
C ALA A 301 -39.63 15.27 11.85
N THR A 302 -39.27 15.92 12.98
CA THR A 302 -38.12 16.83 13.09
C THR A 302 -37.17 16.37 14.19
N ALA A 303 -35.87 16.62 14.00
CA ALA A 303 -34.85 16.35 15.01
C ALA A 303 -33.96 17.57 15.22
N ALA A 304 -33.79 18.00 16.48
CA ALA A 304 -32.75 18.94 16.87
C ALA A 304 -31.51 18.16 17.33
N PHE A 305 -30.34 18.72 17.06
CA PHE A 305 -29.07 18.09 17.44
C PHE A 305 -28.29 19.01 18.37
N THR A 306 -27.91 18.51 19.53
CA THR A 306 -26.95 19.18 20.39
C THR A 306 -25.61 18.43 20.30
N ILE A 307 -24.60 19.12 19.78
CA ILE A 307 -23.24 18.60 19.63
C ILE A 307 -22.47 19.00 20.89
N TYR A 308 -22.30 18.05 21.80
CA TYR A 308 -21.53 18.24 23.01
C TYR A 308 -20.05 18.07 22.73
N VAL A 309 -19.27 19.10 23.05
CA VAL A 309 -17.83 19.14 22.92
C VAL A 309 -17.21 19.03 24.30
N ASP A 310 -16.46 17.99 24.54
CA ASP A 310 -15.61 17.80 25.72
C ASP A 310 -14.15 17.63 25.21
N PRO A 311 -13.34 18.69 25.28
CA PRO A 311 -11.96 18.64 24.82
C PRO A 311 -11.07 17.74 25.68
N GLY A 312 -11.47 17.49 26.93
CA GLY A 312 -10.62 16.81 27.88
C GLY A 312 -9.41 17.67 28.28
N ARG A 313 -8.29 17.02 28.54
CA ARG A 313 -7.04 17.71 28.88
C ARG A 313 -6.18 17.93 27.64
N ARG A 314 -5.48 19.06 27.62
CA ARG A 314 -4.45 19.34 26.65
C ARG A 314 -3.23 18.47 26.95
N VAL A 315 -2.70 17.79 25.93
CA VAL A 315 -1.58 16.86 26.08
C VAL A 315 -0.44 17.21 25.15
N TYR A 316 0.76 16.84 25.55
CA TYR A 316 1.93 16.96 24.70
C TYR A 316 2.60 15.61 24.45
N VAL A 317 3.34 15.54 23.35
CA VAL A 317 4.06 14.35 22.93
C VAL A 317 5.34 14.24 23.74
N ARG A 318 5.48 13.17 24.52
CA ARG A 318 6.70 12.90 25.28
C ARG A 318 7.81 12.40 24.38
N ARG A 319 7.54 11.36 23.58
CA ARG A 319 8.53 10.71 22.70
C ARG A 319 7.89 10.22 21.41
N LEU A 320 8.73 10.15 20.36
CA LEU A 320 8.45 9.39 19.14
C LEU A 320 9.23 8.08 19.20
N ASN A 321 8.54 6.97 19.30
CA ASN A 321 9.13 5.64 19.28
C ASN A 321 8.97 5.04 17.88
N VAL A 322 10.02 4.34 17.42
CA VAL A 322 9.98 3.63 16.13
C VAL A 322 10.30 2.17 16.39
N THR A 323 9.44 1.29 15.89
CA THR A 323 9.58 -0.17 16.03
C THR A 323 9.43 -0.85 14.67
N GLY A 324 10.09 -2.01 14.50
CA GLY A 324 10.05 -2.77 13.24
C GLY A 324 11.12 -2.37 12.22
N ASN A 325 11.92 -1.34 12.48
CA ASN A 325 13.01 -0.88 11.61
C ASN A 325 14.28 -1.71 11.83
N VAL A 326 14.35 -2.87 11.22
CA VAL A 326 15.51 -3.79 11.34
C VAL A 326 16.71 -3.32 10.50
N LYS A 327 16.44 -2.80 9.30
CA LYS A 327 17.44 -2.33 8.33
C LYS A 327 17.52 -0.81 8.27
N THR A 328 16.37 -0.13 8.28
CA THR A 328 16.28 1.31 8.15
C THR A 328 16.71 2.00 9.44
N ARG A 329 17.61 2.95 9.35
CA ARG A 329 18.05 3.74 10.50
C ARG A 329 16.92 4.59 11.05
N ASP A 330 16.80 4.69 12.36
CA ASP A 330 15.77 5.46 13.06
C ASP A 330 15.66 6.92 12.55
N VAL A 331 16.79 7.56 12.29
CA VAL A 331 16.86 8.93 11.76
C VAL A 331 16.11 9.10 10.42
N VAL A 332 16.02 8.05 9.60
CA VAL A 332 15.34 8.11 8.30
C VAL A 332 13.83 8.27 8.49
N ILE A 333 13.29 7.71 9.54
CA ILE A 333 11.87 7.80 9.87
C ILE A 333 11.60 9.10 10.65
N ARG A 334 12.42 9.41 11.65
CA ARG A 334 12.27 10.63 12.48
C ARG A 334 12.32 11.92 11.67
N ARG A 335 13.16 12.02 10.67
CA ARG A 335 13.25 13.24 9.82
C ARG A 335 11.98 13.49 8.98
N GLU A 336 11.15 12.47 8.80
CA GLU A 336 9.84 12.61 8.15
C GLU A 336 8.74 13.05 9.12
N ALA A 337 8.99 12.98 10.43
CA ALA A 337 8.02 13.41 11.43
C ALA A 337 7.81 14.94 11.38
N ARG A 338 6.55 15.35 11.43
CA ARG A 338 6.14 16.77 11.54
C ARG A 338 5.67 17.08 12.96
N GLN A 339 5.23 16.05 13.69
CA GLN A 339 5.03 16.16 15.13
C GLN A 339 6.40 16.09 15.82
N LEU A 340 6.67 17.05 16.66
CA LEU A 340 7.92 17.10 17.44
C LEU A 340 7.69 16.54 18.86
N GLU A 341 8.74 15.97 19.42
CA GLU A 341 8.81 15.64 20.85
C GLU A 341 8.76 16.92 21.69
N ALA A 342 8.21 16.84 22.88
CA ALA A 342 8.01 17.97 23.81
C ALA A 342 7.11 19.10 23.26
N ALA A 343 6.44 18.90 22.14
CA ALA A 343 5.45 19.82 21.59
C ALA A 343 4.03 19.35 21.91
N TRP A 344 3.07 20.27 21.85
CA TRP A 344 1.66 19.92 21.94
C TRP A 344 1.29 18.90 20.88
N PHE A 345 0.43 17.98 21.23
CA PHE A 345 -0.18 17.04 20.30
C PHE A 345 -0.85 17.80 19.14
N ASP A 346 -0.64 17.30 17.94
CA ASP A 346 -1.32 17.79 16.74
C ASP A 346 -1.61 16.57 15.83
N GLY A 347 -2.87 16.15 15.82
CA GLY A 347 -3.32 14.99 15.04
C GLY A 347 -3.05 15.13 13.55
N ALA A 348 -3.18 16.35 12.99
CA ALA A 348 -2.91 16.61 11.59
C ALA A 348 -1.41 16.46 11.26
N ARG A 349 -0.53 16.88 12.16
CA ARG A 349 0.93 16.67 12.01
C ARG A 349 1.31 15.20 12.13
N ILE A 350 0.66 14.44 13.02
CA ILE A 350 0.89 12.99 13.16
C ILE A 350 0.46 12.25 11.88
N GLU A 351 -0.75 12.54 11.37
CA GLU A 351 -1.19 11.91 10.12
C GLU A 351 -0.31 12.30 8.93
N ARG A 352 0.11 13.55 8.87
CA ARG A 352 1.08 14.00 7.85
C ARG A 352 2.42 13.25 7.99
N SER A 353 2.90 13.04 9.20
CA SER A 353 4.12 12.24 9.45
C SER A 353 3.96 10.81 8.93
N LYS A 354 2.83 10.18 9.21
CA LYS A 354 2.49 8.84 8.70
C LYS A 354 2.49 8.79 7.17
N VAL A 355 1.84 9.75 6.51
CA VAL A 355 1.82 9.84 5.04
C VAL A 355 3.23 10.01 4.48
N ARG A 356 4.06 10.85 5.10
CA ARG A 356 5.45 11.07 4.66
C ARG A 356 6.30 9.81 4.78
N VAL A 357 6.21 9.10 5.91
CA VAL A 357 6.92 7.84 6.10
C VAL A 357 6.47 6.80 5.07
N ARG A 358 5.17 6.68 4.79
CA ARG A 358 4.66 5.81 3.72
C ARG A 358 5.20 6.18 2.34
N ARG A 359 5.32 7.46 2.03
CA ARG A 359 5.84 7.95 0.73
C ARG A 359 7.28 7.59 0.48
N LEU A 360 8.08 7.28 1.49
CA LEU A 360 9.44 6.76 1.31
C LEU A 360 9.47 5.47 0.48
N GLY A 361 8.39 4.69 0.53
CA GLY A 361 8.28 3.45 -0.24
C GLY A 361 9.16 2.31 0.30
N TYR A 362 9.65 2.40 1.53
CA TYR A 362 10.51 1.39 2.18
C TYR A 362 9.74 0.40 3.03
N PHE A 363 8.44 0.62 3.19
CA PHE A 363 7.58 -0.10 4.11
C PHE A 363 6.34 -0.63 3.42
N ASP A 364 5.93 -1.86 3.75
CA ASP A 364 4.66 -2.45 3.33
C ASP A 364 3.51 -1.92 4.19
N ASP A 365 3.77 -1.68 5.47
CA ASP A 365 2.81 -1.06 6.37
C ASP A 365 3.48 -0.06 7.31
N VAL A 366 2.72 0.98 7.64
CA VAL A 366 3.08 2.03 8.61
C VAL A 366 1.86 2.31 9.47
N ASN A 367 1.90 1.85 10.71
CA ASN A 367 0.88 2.18 11.71
C ASN A 367 1.41 3.22 12.69
N VAL A 368 0.55 4.12 13.14
CA VAL A 368 0.90 5.14 14.14
C VAL A 368 -0.17 5.12 15.21
N GLU A 369 0.28 4.91 16.44
CA GLU A 369 -0.55 4.90 17.63
C GLU A 369 -0.09 5.98 18.60
N THR A 370 -1.01 6.45 19.43
CA THR A 370 -0.76 7.52 20.40
C THR A 370 -1.17 7.11 21.81
N PRO A 371 -0.50 6.10 22.40
CA PRO A 371 -0.85 5.62 23.72
C PRO A 371 -0.57 6.67 24.80
N PRO A 372 -1.47 6.82 25.80
CA PRO A 372 -1.22 7.65 26.95
C PRO A 372 -0.05 7.11 27.79
N VAL A 373 0.74 8.01 28.37
CA VAL A 373 1.86 7.63 29.22
C VAL A 373 1.35 7.18 30.59
N PRO A 374 1.65 5.96 31.06
CA PRO A 374 1.23 5.50 32.38
C PRO A 374 1.72 6.44 33.49
N GLY A 375 0.81 6.87 34.38
CA GLY A 375 1.13 7.76 35.48
C GLY A 375 1.17 9.26 35.12
N SER A 376 0.96 9.62 33.87
CA SER A 376 0.79 11.01 33.45
C SER A 376 -0.61 11.24 32.88
N SER A 377 -1.20 12.40 33.14
CA SER A 377 -2.52 12.75 32.62
C SER A 377 -2.48 13.70 31.42
N ASP A 378 -1.28 14.19 31.05
CA ASP A 378 -1.05 15.24 30.06
C ASP A 378 0.03 14.86 29.05
N GLN A 379 0.44 13.58 29.01
CA GLN A 379 1.47 13.09 28.09
C GLN A 379 1.02 11.88 27.29
N ILE A 380 1.43 11.84 26.03
CA ILE A 380 1.31 10.70 25.16
C ILE A 380 2.65 10.38 24.51
N ASP A 381 2.83 9.14 24.12
CA ASP A 381 3.88 8.74 23.18
C ASP A 381 3.30 8.60 21.77
N VAL A 382 4.11 8.82 20.76
CA VAL A 382 3.76 8.51 19.37
C VAL A 382 4.58 7.30 18.94
N GLU A 383 3.90 6.21 18.63
CA GLU A 383 4.54 4.95 18.26
C GLU A 383 4.35 4.66 16.77
N PHE A 384 5.46 4.68 16.03
CA PHE A 384 5.51 4.24 14.64
C PHE A 384 5.86 2.76 14.60
N SER A 385 4.90 1.92 14.26
CA SER A 385 5.11 0.49 14.00
C SER A 385 5.18 0.27 12.49
N ILE A 386 6.31 -0.20 11.99
CA ILE A 386 6.57 -0.34 10.57
C ILE A 386 6.89 -1.78 10.19
N VAL A 387 6.51 -2.16 8.98
CA VAL A 387 6.89 -3.43 8.35
C VAL A 387 7.74 -3.13 7.13
N GLU A 388 9.04 -3.45 7.20
CA GLU A 388 9.98 -3.17 6.12
C GLU A 388 9.76 -4.11 4.93
N ARG A 389 9.92 -3.57 3.74
CA ARG A 389 9.94 -4.34 2.49
C ARG A 389 11.31 -4.31 1.83
N SER A 390 11.48 -5.17 0.83
CA SER A 390 12.66 -5.09 -0.04
C SER A 390 12.63 -3.80 -0.86
N THR A 391 13.72 -3.03 -0.82
CA THR A 391 13.87 -1.75 -1.53
C THR A 391 14.75 -1.87 -2.77
N GLY A 392 15.22 -3.08 -3.09
CA GLY A 392 15.93 -3.39 -4.31
C GLY A 392 14.97 -3.72 -5.44
N ASN A 393 15.12 -3.06 -6.58
CA ASN A 393 14.36 -3.35 -7.79
C ASN A 393 15.32 -3.74 -8.92
N LEU A 394 15.03 -4.85 -9.55
CA LEU A 394 15.66 -5.28 -10.80
C LEU A 394 14.57 -5.26 -11.88
N LEU A 395 14.79 -4.46 -12.92
CA LEU A 395 13.91 -4.39 -14.05
C LEU A 395 14.70 -4.78 -15.30
N ALA A 396 14.16 -5.71 -16.08
CA ALA A 396 14.68 -6.07 -17.40
C ALA A 396 13.51 -6.12 -18.38
N GLY A 397 13.64 -5.44 -19.50
CA GLY A 397 12.64 -5.36 -20.54
C GLY A 397 13.23 -5.61 -21.91
N LEU A 398 12.49 -6.31 -22.74
CA LEU A 398 12.76 -6.48 -24.16
C LEU A 398 11.53 -5.99 -24.91
N GLY A 399 11.72 -5.06 -25.82
CA GLY A 399 10.65 -4.48 -26.62
C GLY A 399 11.05 -4.39 -28.09
N TYR A 400 10.06 -4.20 -28.94
CA TYR A 400 10.25 -3.87 -30.34
C TYR A 400 9.36 -2.71 -30.73
N SER A 401 9.92 -1.72 -31.38
CA SER A 401 9.16 -0.63 -31.99
C SER A 401 9.58 -0.46 -33.45
N SER A 402 8.68 0.03 -34.29
CA SER A 402 9.00 0.31 -35.69
C SER A 402 10.05 1.41 -35.83
N ALA A 403 10.12 2.33 -34.89
CA ALA A 403 11.08 3.43 -34.86
C ALA A 403 12.44 3.00 -34.29
N ASP A 404 12.45 2.37 -33.13
CA ASP A 404 13.66 2.04 -32.37
C ASP A 404 14.22 0.63 -32.69
N GLY A 405 13.45 -0.20 -33.38
CA GLY A 405 13.78 -1.63 -33.60
C GLY A 405 13.69 -2.43 -32.31
N LEU A 406 14.66 -3.30 -32.08
CA LEU A 406 14.76 -4.07 -30.84
C LEU A 406 15.32 -3.17 -29.73
N VAL A 407 14.59 -3.05 -28.63
CA VAL A 407 14.97 -2.26 -27.44
C VAL A 407 15.22 -3.21 -26.29
N PHE A 408 16.38 -3.13 -25.70
CA PHE A 408 16.66 -3.74 -24.41
C PHE A 408 16.78 -2.64 -23.36
N SER A 409 16.05 -2.78 -22.27
CA SER A 409 16.14 -1.91 -21.10
C SER A 409 16.42 -2.73 -19.85
N GLY A 410 17.33 -2.26 -19.02
CA GLY A 410 17.64 -2.86 -17.74
C GLY A 410 17.92 -1.78 -16.72
N SER A 411 17.44 -1.97 -15.49
CA SER A 411 17.82 -1.12 -14.38
C SER A 411 17.94 -1.93 -13.10
N ILE A 412 18.93 -1.58 -12.32
CA ILE A 412 19.11 -2.06 -10.95
C ILE A 412 19.07 -0.82 -10.08
N SER A 413 18.11 -0.77 -9.17
CA SER A 413 18.04 0.33 -8.22
C SER A 413 17.90 -0.22 -6.81
N GLN A 414 18.67 0.34 -5.90
CA GLN A 414 18.58 0.09 -4.48
C GLN A 414 18.21 1.40 -3.80
N GLN A 415 16.99 1.49 -3.33
CA GLN A 415 16.57 2.56 -2.44
C GLN A 415 16.94 2.18 -1.01
N ASN A 416 17.14 3.17 -0.16
CA ASN A 416 17.50 2.94 1.23
C ASN A 416 18.80 2.10 1.39
N VAL A 417 19.84 2.46 0.66
CA VAL A 417 21.16 1.78 0.68
C VAL A 417 21.69 1.72 2.11
N PHE A 418 21.94 0.52 2.63
CA PHE A 418 22.38 0.27 4.02
C PHE A 418 21.51 0.94 5.10
N GLY A 419 20.23 1.12 4.82
CA GLY A 419 19.29 1.75 5.75
C GLY A 419 19.45 3.26 5.92
N SER A 420 20.24 3.92 5.07
CA SER A 420 20.55 5.36 5.16
C SER A 420 19.47 6.28 4.58
N GLY A 421 18.51 5.71 3.84
CA GLY A 421 17.54 6.46 3.04
C GLY A 421 18.11 7.02 1.75
N ASN A 422 19.37 6.72 1.39
CA ASN A 422 19.98 7.12 0.13
C ASN A 422 19.64 6.10 -0.97
N ALA A 423 19.65 6.53 -2.22
CA ALA A 423 19.36 5.69 -3.35
C ALA A 423 20.57 5.59 -4.31
N LEU A 424 20.79 4.38 -4.82
CA LEU A 424 21.76 4.09 -5.87
C LEU A 424 21.01 3.45 -7.04
N SER A 425 21.21 3.96 -8.26
CA SER A 425 20.59 3.42 -9.45
C SER A 425 21.62 3.26 -10.57
N LEU A 426 21.53 2.13 -11.25
CA LEU A 426 22.20 1.83 -12.50
C LEU A 426 21.13 1.61 -13.55
N ALA A 427 21.19 2.31 -14.68
CA ALA A 427 20.25 2.14 -15.77
C ALA A 427 20.98 1.93 -17.11
N ILE A 428 20.46 1.01 -17.88
CA ILE A 428 20.92 0.67 -19.24
C ILE A 428 19.70 0.69 -20.14
N ASN A 429 19.74 1.46 -21.18
CA ASN A 429 18.75 1.46 -22.24
C ASN A 429 19.47 1.36 -23.58
N THR A 430 19.15 0.36 -24.39
CA THR A 430 19.75 0.18 -25.71
C THR A 430 18.66 0.06 -26.75
N SER A 431 18.49 1.09 -27.56
CA SER A 431 17.71 1.06 -28.79
C SER A 431 18.59 1.47 -29.96
N LYS A 432 18.09 1.36 -31.19
CA LYS A 432 18.83 1.89 -32.35
C LYS A 432 19.01 3.40 -32.23
N VAL A 433 17.98 4.12 -31.76
CA VAL A 433 17.94 5.58 -31.72
C VAL A 433 18.59 6.13 -30.46
N ASN A 434 18.43 5.46 -29.31
CA ASN A 434 18.91 5.98 -28.04
C ASN A 434 19.57 4.88 -27.19
N ARG A 435 20.86 5.04 -26.91
CA ARG A 435 21.60 4.19 -25.97
C ARG A 435 22.04 5.04 -24.79
N THR A 436 21.60 4.65 -23.61
CA THR A 436 21.93 5.38 -22.38
C THR A 436 22.45 4.41 -21.33
N TYR A 437 23.57 4.77 -20.74
CA TYR A 437 24.15 4.12 -19.57
C TYR A 437 24.30 5.19 -18.49
N SER A 438 23.72 4.98 -17.33
CA SER A 438 23.82 5.94 -16.24
C SER A 438 23.97 5.27 -14.89
N ILE A 439 24.73 5.93 -14.02
CA ILE A 439 24.82 5.64 -12.60
C ILE A 439 24.46 6.91 -11.84
N SER A 440 23.51 6.81 -10.91
CA SER A 440 23.09 7.94 -10.08
C SER A 440 23.07 7.56 -8.61
N TYR A 441 23.49 8.49 -7.78
CA TYR A 441 23.44 8.40 -6.32
C TYR A 441 22.70 9.61 -5.76
N THR A 442 21.63 9.34 -5.01
CA THR A 442 20.77 10.38 -4.45
C THR A 442 20.75 10.33 -2.93
N GLU A 443 21.01 11.45 -2.31
CA GLU A 443 20.87 11.69 -0.87
C GLU A 443 19.66 12.62 -0.65
N PRO A 444 18.49 12.12 -0.23
CA PRO A 444 17.29 12.95 -0.08
C PRO A 444 17.41 14.01 1.03
N TYR A 445 18.29 13.77 1.97
CA TYR A 445 18.62 14.68 3.08
C TYR A 445 20.12 14.89 3.15
N TRP A 446 20.68 15.57 2.14
CA TRP A 446 22.07 16.03 2.17
C TRP A 446 22.28 17.09 3.26
N THR A 447 21.25 17.91 3.51
CA THR A 447 21.17 18.80 4.68
C THR A 447 20.01 18.37 5.59
N VAL A 448 20.04 18.83 6.85
CA VAL A 448 18.97 18.56 7.84
C VAL A 448 17.62 19.14 7.44
N ASP A 449 17.61 20.20 6.64
CA ASP A 449 16.41 20.87 6.14
C ASP A 449 15.78 20.14 4.96
N GLY A 450 16.34 18.99 4.54
CA GLY A 450 15.76 18.16 3.48
C GLY A 450 16.16 18.59 2.07
N VAL A 451 17.27 19.31 1.89
CA VAL A 451 17.85 19.53 0.56
C VAL A 451 18.38 18.21 0.04
N ALA A 452 17.82 17.74 -1.07
CA ALA A 452 18.30 16.53 -1.75
C ALA A 452 19.51 16.86 -2.61
N ARG A 453 20.48 15.92 -2.69
CA ARG A 453 21.60 15.97 -3.62
C ARG A 453 21.60 14.73 -4.49
N THR A 454 21.70 14.91 -5.81
CA THR A 454 21.89 13.83 -6.77
C THR A 454 23.20 14.02 -7.52
N LEU A 455 24.01 12.97 -7.55
CA LEU A 455 25.22 12.86 -8.37
C LEU A 455 24.91 11.86 -9.48
N GLU A 456 25.24 12.20 -10.72
CA GLU A 456 25.00 11.34 -11.88
C GLU A 456 26.22 11.36 -12.80
N ILE A 457 26.56 10.19 -13.34
CA ILE A 457 27.49 10.01 -14.45
C ILE A 457 26.76 9.20 -15.52
N TYR A 458 26.88 9.63 -16.76
CA TYR A 458 26.17 8.97 -17.86
C TYR A 458 26.94 9.06 -19.17
N GLN A 459 26.62 8.08 -20.03
CA GLN A 459 26.89 8.13 -21.47
C GLN A 459 25.57 7.99 -22.20
N ARG A 460 25.32 8.89 -23.14
CA ARG A 460 24.13 8.89 -24.00
C ARG A 460 24.53 9.00 -25.45
N LYS A 461 24.16 8.00 -26.25
CA LYS A 461 24.33 8.01 -27.69
C LYS A 461 22.96 8.10 -28.37
N ILE A 462 22.78 9.11 -29.19
CA ILE A 462 21.56 9.33 -29.98
C ILE A 462 21.92 9.14 -31.45
N ASP A 463 21.17 8.27 -32.13
CA ASP A 463 21.31 7.97 -33.56
C ASP A 463 19.91 7.97 -34.21
N PRO A 464 19.37 9.13 -34.57
CA PRO A 464 18.03 9.26 -35.14
C PRO A 464 17.96 8.93 -36.64
N THR A 465 19.02 8.44 -37.27
CA THR A 465 19.08 8.13 -38.69
C THR A 465 18.05 7.11 -39.14
N SER A 466 17.63 6.22 -38.25
CA SER A 466 16.57 5.23 -38.55
C SER A 466 15.16 5.85 -38.58
N LEU A 467 14.97 7.09 -38.12
CA LEU A 467 13.69 7.78 -38.09
C LEU A 467 13.41 8.65 -39.30
N SER A 468 14.33 8.79 -40.24
CA SER A 468 14.23 9.69 -41.39
C SER A 468 14.02 11.17 -41.08
N VAL A 469 14.22 11.58 -39.82
CA VAL A 469 13.88 12.93 -39.29
C VAL A 469 15.10 13.77 -38.97
N SER A 470 16.22 13.15 -38.63
CA SER A 470 17.46 13.87 -38.33
C SER A 470 18.65 13.04 -38.76
N GLN A 471 19.56 13.70 -39.46
CA GLN A 471 20.69 13.03 -40.04
C GLN A 471 21.99 13.46 -39.36
N TYR A 472 22.07 13.12 -38.08
CA TYR A 472 23.28 13.28 -37.28
C TYR A 472 23.30 12.23 -36.16
N THR A 473 24.43 11.96 -35.60
CA THR A 473 24.58 11.20 -34.37
C THR A 473 25.19 12.07 -33.30
N SER A 474 24.87 11.79 -32.05
CA SER A 474 25.52 12.46 -30.92
C SER A 474 25.91 11.43 -29.86
N ASP A 475 27.15 11.47 -29.41
CA ASP A 475 27.67 10.67 -28.30
C ASP A 475 28.12 11.62 -27.19
N THR A 476 27.43 11.58 -26.05
CA THR A 476 27.66 12.48 -24.92
C THR A 476 28.06 11.68 -23.70
N ILE A 477 29.21 12.02 -23.12
CA ILE A 477 29.63 11.56 -21.79
C ILE A 477 29.49 12.76 -20.85
N GLY A 478 28.80 12.58 -19.73
CA GLY A 478 28.52 13.68 -18.83
C GLY A 478 28.56 13.30 -17.35
N ALA A 479 28.74 14.32 -16.55
CA ALA A 479 28.61 14.27 -15.09
C ALA A 479 27.75 15.43 -14.60
N ALA A 480 26.89 15.14 -13.64
CA ALA A 480 25.94 16.14 -13.12
C ALA A 480 25.88 16.10 -11.59
N VAL A 481 25.66 17.27 -11.02
CA VAL A 481 25.22 17.44 -9.63
C VAL A 481 23.96 18.27 -9.62
N ALA A 482 22.95 17.79 -8.91
CA ALA A 482 21.69 18.49 -8.77
C ALA A 482 21.26 18.57 -7.30
N PHE A 483 20.67 19.70 -6.94
CA PHE A 483 20.12 19.95 -5.61
C PHE A 483 18.63 20.21 -5.74
N GLY A 484 17.83 19.49 -4.94
CA GLY A 484 16.39 19.69 -4.82
C GLY A 484 16.08 20.35 -3.48
N ILE A 485 15.57 21.55 -3.49
CA ILE A 485 15.32 22.37 -2.31
C ILE A 485 13.79 22.44 -2.10
N PRO A 486 13.24 21.75 -1.08
CA PRO A 486 11.82 21.85 -0.77
C PRO A 486 11.53 23.21 -0.15
N ILE A 487 10.68 24.00 -0.81
CA ILE A 487 10.23 25.31 -0.30
C ILE A 487 8.96 25.15 0.53
N THR A 488 8.04 24.31 0.06
CA THR A 488 6.82 23.93 0.77
C THR A 488 6.61 22.41 0.64
N GLU A 489 5.52 21.89 1.18
CA GLU A 489 5.16 20.46 1.00
C GLU A 489 4.85 20.10 -0.47
N THR A 490 4.57 21.09 -1.31
CA THR A 490 4.19 20.91 -2.72
C THR A 490 5.16 21.54 -3.70
N ASP A 491 5.99 22.47 -3.25
CA ASP A 491 6.88 23.26 -4.11
C ASP A 491 8.35 22.87 -3.88
N THR A 492 9.05 22.59 -4.96
CA THR A 492 10.48 22.28 -4.96
C THR A 492 11.21 23.17 -5.96
N VAL A 493 12.31 23.75 -5.56
CA VAL A 493 13.26 24.42 -6.45
C VAL A 493 14.44 23.49 -6.68
N ASN A 494 14.82 23.32 -7.95
CA ASN A 494 15.95 22.50 -8.34
C ASN A 494 17.05 23.39 -8.93
N VAL A 495 18.28 23.10 -8.54
CA VAL A 495 19.48 23.76 -9.12
C VAL A 495 20.46 22.67 -9.50
N GLY A 496 20.96 22.70 -10.71
CA GLY A 496 21.89 21.68 -11.20
C GLY A 496 23.05 22.28 -11.97
N PHE A 497 24.17 21.59 -11.88
CA PHE A 497 25.33 21.86 -12.72
C PHE A 497 25.73 20.57 -13.44
N ARG A 498 25.99 20.67 -14.76
CA ARG A 498 26.30 19.54 -15.60
C ARG A 498 27.48 19.89 -16.53
N TYR A 499 28.37 18.94 -16.65
CA TYR A 499 29.41 18.92 -17.67
C TYR A 499 29.07 17.86 -18.72
N ASP A 500 29.05 18.23 -20.00
CA ASP A 500 28.85 17.34 -21.13
C ASP A 500 30.02 17.44 -22.10
N HIS A 501 30.63 16.31 -22.41
CA HIS A 501 31.51 16.14 -23.56
C HIS A 501 30.73 15.46 -24.66
N THR A 502 30.43 16.15 -25.75
CA THR A 502 29.58 15.67 -26.84
C THR A 502 30.36 15.61 -28.14
N THR A 503 30.31 14.48 -28.81
CA THR A 503 30.83 14.27 -30.17
C THR A 503 29.68 14.09 -31.13
N LEU A 504 29.65 14.89 -32.19
CA LEU A 504 28.65 14.86 -33.26
C LEU A 504 29.20 14.12 -34.46
N GLY A 505 28.40 13.27 -35.09
CA GLY A 505 28.68 12.64 -36.36
C GLY A 505 27.66 13.10 -37.39
N LEU A 506 28.13 13.63 -38.51
CA LEU A 506 27.32 14.01 -39.64
C LEU A 506 27.44 13.00 -40.78
N PHE A 507 26.45 12.99 -41.65
CA PHE A 507 26.36 12.14 -42.86
C PHE A 507 26.40 13.02 -44.10
N SER A 508 26.65 12.42 -45.26
CA SER A 508 26.67 13.12 -46.54
C SER A 508 25.33 13.77 -46.95
N ASN A 509 24.25 13.32 -46.33
CA ASN A 509 22.89 13.81 -46.49
C ASN A 509 22.38 14.61 -45.26
N SER A 510 23.27 15.00 -44.35
CA SER A 510 22.89 15.89 -43.24
C SER A 510 22.46 17.25 -43.79
N PRO A 511 21.48 17.92 -43.13
CA PRO A 511 21.07 19.27 -43.52
C PRO A 511 22.25 20.22 -43.59
N PRO A 512 22.29 21.12 -44.59
CA PRO A 512 23.37 22.11 -44.74
C PRO A 512 23.62 22.91 -43.45
N ALA A 513 22.57 23.32 -42.76
CA ALA A 513 22.69 24.06 -41.52
C ALA A 513 23.41 23.29 -40.40
N TYR A 514 23.37 21.96 -40.40
CA TYR A 514 24.13 21.12 -39.45
C TYR A 514 25.59 21.00 -39.83
N ILE A 515 25.85 20.92 -41.14
CA ILE A 515 27.21 20.89 -41.69
C ILE A 515 27.89 22.23 -41.39
N ASP A 516 27.23 23.36 -41.75
CA ASP A 516 27.73 24.70 -41.48
C ASP A 516 28.03 24.91 -39.98
N TYR A 517 27.13 24.43 -39.12
CA TYR A 517 27.32 24.54 -37.67
C TYR A 517 28.59 23.75 -37.20
N VAL A 518 28.77 22.54 -37.71
CA VAL A 518 29.93 21.71 -37.29
C VAL A 518 31.21 22.22 -37.92
N ASP A 519 31.17 22.76 -39.13
CA ASP A 519 32.34 23.38 -39.78
C ASP A 519 32.79 24.66 -39.04
N GLU A 520 31.85 25.42 -38.47
CA GLU A 520 32.14 26.66 -37.74
C GLU A 520 32.53 26.39 -36.27
N PHE A 521 31.81 25.50 -35.57
CA PHE A 521 31.94 25.33 -34.12
C PHE A 521 32.62 23.98 -33.71
N GLY A 522 32.91 23.12 -34.68
CA GLY A 522 33.53 21.82 -34.49
C GLY A 522 32.52 20.69 -34.18
N SER A 523 32.99 19.46 -34.42
CA SER A 523 32.21 18.23 -34.17
C SER A 523 32.24 17.79 -32.69
N THR A 524 33.16 18.31 -31.89
CA THR A 524 33.32 17.94 -30.49
C THR A 524 33.18 19.17 -29.62
N THR A 525 32.33 19.09 -28.63
CA THR A 525 32.02 20.23 -27.75
C THR A 525 32.12 19.82 -26.28
N ASN A 526 32.69 20.71 -25.46
CA ASN A 526 32.69 20.64 -24.00
C ASN A 526 31.75 21.71 -23.48
N SER A 527 30.66 21.32 -22.86
CA SER A 527 29.67 22.28 -22.35
C SER A 527 29.50 22.19 -20.84
N TYR A 528 29.38 23.34 -20.24
CA TYR A 528 29.06 23.49 -18.83
C TYR A 528 27.66 24.11 -18.75
N VAL A 529 26.72 23.38 -18.18
CA VAL A 529 25.32 23.78 -18.15
C VAL A 529 24.86 24.02 -16.71
N LEU A 530 24.39 25.22 -16.44
CA LEU A 530 23.67 25.55 -15.23
C LEU A 530 22.16 25.36 -15.49
N SER A 531 21.48 24.62 -14.61
CA SER A 531 20.02 24.47 -14.68
C SER A 531 19.38 25.00 -13.41
N GLY A 532 18.24 25.66 -13.59
CA GLY A 532 17.35 26.09 -12.51
C GLY A 532 15.93 25.63 -12.82
N GLY A 533 15.22 25.14 -11.82
CA GLY A 533 13.86 24.67 -12.02
C GLY A 533 12.98 24.95 -10.82
N TRP A 534 11.68 25.02 -11.06
CA TRP A 534 10.65 25.04 -10.04
C TRP A 534 9.57 24.04 -10.41
N SER A 535 9.11 23.30 -9.44
CA SER A 535 7.99 22.38 -9.63
C SER A 535 7.01 22.47 -8.47
N ARG A 536 5.71 22.41 -8.80
CA ARG A 536 4.61 22.30 -7.84
C ARG A 536 3.77 21.09 -8.19
N ASP A 537 3.66 20.16 -7.24
CA ASP A 537 2.87 18.94 -7.37
C ASP A 537 1.80 18.87 -6.26
N THR A 538 0.54 19.04 -6.67
CA THR A 538 -0.62 18.96 -5.78
C THR A 538 -1.54 17.79 -6.14
N ARG A 539 -1.04 16.79 -6.89
CA ARG A 539 -1.80 15.59 -7.24
C ARG A 539 -2.05 14.74 -5.99
N ASP A 540 -3.23 14.13 -5.95
CA ASP A 540 -3.62 13.20 -4.89
C ASP A 540 -2.83 11.89 -4.94
N ASP A 541 -2.46 11.42 -6.15
CA ASP A 541 -1.61 10.25 -6.39
C ASP A 541 -0.61 10.54 -7.52
N ILE A 542 0.59 9.91 -7.44
CA ILE A 542 1.65 10.10 -8.44
C ILE A 542 1.41 9.25 -9.69
N LEU A 543 0.90 8.02 -9.52
CA LEU A 543 0.71 7.04 -10.59
C LEU A 543 -0.66 7.16 -11.24
N TYR A 544 -1.71 7.31 -10.43
CA TYR A 544 -3.11 7.36 -10.86
C TYR A 544 -3.82 8.61 -10.30
N PRO A 545 -3.40 9.82 -10.70
CA PRO A 545 -4.00 11.03 -10.16
C PRO A 545 -5.46 11.17 -10.60
N ASN A 546 -6.32 11.44 -9.62
CA ASN A 546 -7.74 11.71 -9.85
C ASN A 546 -8.01 13.23 -9.85
N GLN A 547 -7.24 13.98 -9.08
CA GLN A 547 -7.38 15.43 -8.96
C GLN A 547 -6.05 16.11 -8.67
N GLY A 548 -6.00 17.42 -8.88
CA GLY A 548 -4.84 18.24 -8.62
C GLY A 548 -4.10 18.68 -9.88
N ARG A 549 -2.88 19.17 -9.71
CA ARG A 549 -2.08 19.71 -10.81
C ARG A 549 -0.58 19.47 -10.61
N LEU A 550 0.12 19.36 -11.72
CA LEU A 550 1.57 19.40 -11.79
C LEU A 550 1.99 20.58 -12.65
N GLN A 551 2.86 21.44 -12.11
CA GLN A 551 3.48 22.56 -12.79
C GLN A 551 4.99 22.39 -12.72
N SER A 552 5.69 22.64 -13.81
CA SER A 552 7.16 22.53 -13.85
C SER A 552 7.72 23.58 -14.79
N LEU A 553 8.67 24.35 -14.30
CA LEU A 553 9.50 25.27 -15.08
C LEU A 553 10.94 24.80 -14.98
N LEU A 554 11.61 24.64 -16.09
CA LEU A 554 13.03 24.32 -16.18
C LEU A 554 13.71 25.36 -17.07
N VAL A 555 14.83 25.89 -16.61
CA VAL A 555 15.70 26.80 -17.36
C VAL A 555 17.09 26.21 -17.41
N GLU A 556 17.68 26.12 -18.57
CA GLU A 556 19.07 25.72 -18.79
C GLU A 556 19.86 26.87 -19.40
N LEU A 557 21.08 27.06 -18.95
CA LEU A 557 22.04 28.03 -19.45
C LEU A 557 23.37 27.32 -19.73
N GLY A 558 23.75 27.22 -20.99
CA GLY A 558 25.09 26.81 -21.40
C GLY A 558 26.08 27.95 -21.13
N LEU A 559 27.03 27.74 -20.25
CA LEU A 559 27.93 28.80 -19.74
C LEU A 559 28.99 29.19 -20.77
N PRO A 560 29.38 30.49 -20.87
CA PRO A 560 30.18 31.02 -21.97
C PRO A 560 31.66 30.57 -21.98
N PHE A 561 32.13 29.98 -20.92
CA PHE A 561 33.47 29.40 -20.84
C PHE A 561 33.55 27.97 -21.41
N GLY A 562 32.43 27.40 -21.81
CA GLY A 562 32.35 26.18 -22.61
C GLY A 562 32.17 26.50 -24.11
N ASP A 563 32.09 25.44 -24.90
CA ASP A 563 31.95 25.58 -26.35
C ASP A 563 30.54 26.01 -26.76
N LEU A 564 29.52 25.76 -25.92
CA LEU A 564 28.12 26.06 -26.19
C LEU A 564 27.63 27.26 -25.36
N SER A 565 27.08 28.26 -26.05
CA SER A 565 26.45 29.43 -25.42
C SER A 565 24.98 29.49 -25.84
N TYR A 566 24.09 28.95 -25.02
CA TYR A 566 22.66 28.91 -25.28
C TYR A 566 21.85 29.04 -24.01
N TYR A 567 20.61 29.41 -24.11
CA TYR A 567 19.63 29.29 -23.02
C TYR A 567 18.37 28.60 -23.52
N LYS A 568 17.71 27.88 -22.62
CA LYS A 568 16.50 27.14 -22.92
C LYS A 568 15.59 27.15 -21.70
N ALA A 569 14.31 27.50 -21.92
CA ALA A 569 13.28 27.48 -20.91
C ALA A 569 12.12 26.59 -21.37
N GLN A 570 11.61 25.78 -20.46
CA GLN A 570 10.49 24.87 -20.71
C GLN A 570 9.52 24.94 -19.54
N TYR A 571 8.25 25.14 -19.85
CA TYR A 571 7.16 25.11 -18.87
C TYR A 571 6.17 24.03 -19.23
N VAL A 572 5.85 23.19 -18.26
CA VAL A 572 4.87 22.11 -18.39
C VAL A 572 3.78 22.29 -17.35
N GLN A 573 2.54 22.21 -17.80
CA GLN A 573 1.35 22.28 -16.96
C GLN A 573 0.49 21.06 -17.21
N GLN A 574 0.07 20.39 -16.14
CA GLN A 574 -0.90 19.29 -16.16
C GLN A 574 -2.00 19.57 -15.14
N TRP A 575 -3.25 19.34 -15.53
CA TRP A 575 -4.41 19.39 -14.65
C TRP A 575 -5.17 18.08 -14.70
N PHE A 576 -5.69 17.68 -13.56
CA PHE A 576 -6.50 16.47 -13.39
C PHE A 576 -7.80 16.85 -12.71
N TRP A 577 -8.93 16.52 -13.36
CA TRP A 577 -10.27 16.76 -12.83
C TRP A 577 -11.10 15.48 -12.89
N PRO A 578 -11.71 15.05 -11.77
CA PRO A 578 -12.70 13.99 -11.78
C PRO A 578 -13.97 14.53 -12.47
N VAL A 579 -14.35 13.91 -13.59
CA VAL A 579 -15.58 14.28 -14.34
C VAL A 579 -16.75 13.48 -13.79
N TRP A 580 -16.64 12.17 -13.77
CA TRP A 580 -17.52 11.23 -13.08
C TRP A 580 -16.75 9.94 -12.83
N ASN A 581 -17.00 9.29 -11.70
CA ASN A 581 -16.30 8.06 -11.35
C ASN A 581 -16.60 6.92 -12.36
N PRO A 582 -15.59 6.24 -12.97
CA PRO A 582 -14.15 6.34 -12.70
C PRO A 582 -13.35 7.27 -13.64
N PHE A 583 -13.95 8.21 -14.34
CA PHE A 583 -13.32 9.00 -15.41
C PHE A 583 -12.68 10.27 -14.87
N VAL A 584 -11.42 10.48 -15.27
CA VAL A 584 -10.62 11.68 -14.96
C VAL A 584 -10.21 12.35 -16.25
N LEU A 585 -10.47 13.65 -16.37
CA LEU A 585 -9.97 14.47 -17.47
C LEU A 585 -8.58 15.00 -17.13
N MET A 586 -7.60 14.70 -17.99
CA MET A 586 -6.27 15.28 -17.92
C MET A 586 -6.07 16.27 -19.08
N LEU A 587 -5.66 17.49 -18.75
CA LEU A 587 -5.16 18.47 -19.71
C LEU A 587 -3.68 18.69 -19.50
N ARG A 588 -2.89 18.65 -20.60
CA ARG A 588 -1.45 18.94 -20.60
C ARG A 588 -1.14 20.03 -21.60
N GLY A 589 -0.41 21.06 -21.14
CA GLY A 589 0.20 22.07 -21.99
C GLY A 589 1.70 22.12 -21.76
N GLU A 590 2.45 22.39 -22.84
CA GLU A 590 3.90 22.51 -22.81
C GLU A 590 4.32 23.70 -23.67
N LEU A 591 5.16 24.58 -23.10
CA LEU A 591 5.73 25.74 -23.77
C LEU A 591 7.25 25.65 -23.64
N GLY A 592 7.94 25.86 -24.75
CA GLY A 592 9.40 25.85 -24.79
C GLY A 592 9.93 27.03 -25.61
N TYR A 593 10.98 27.64 -25.12
CA TYR A 593 11.72 28.70 -25.83
C TYR A 593 13.23 28.50 -25.59
N GLY A 594 14.02 28.72 -26.62
CA GLY A 594 15.47 28.67 -26.50
C GLY A 594 16.15 29.38 -27.64
N ASP A 595 17.31 29.95 -27.35
CA ASP A 595 18.15 30.64 -28.35
C ASP A 595 19.62 30.58 -27.95
N GLY A 596 20.49 30.92 -28.88
CA GLY A 596 21.90 31.14 -28.63
C GLY A 596 22.21 32.52 -28.12
N TYR A 597 23.42 32.73 -27.59
CA TYR A 597 23.93 34.03 -27.19
C TYR A 597 25.44 34.13 -27.41
N ASN A 598 26.03 35.31 -27.23
CA ASN A 598 27.44 35.59 -27.55
C ASN A 598 27.80 35.38 -29.03
N GLY A 599 26.85 35.65 -29.95
CA GLY A 599 27.07 35.47 -31.39
C GLY A 599 27.07 34.00 -31.85
N LYS A 600 26.74 33.04 -30.97
CA LYS A 600 26.59 31.62 -31.31
C LYS A 600 25.11 31.30 -31.49
N PRO A 601 24.71 30.53 -32.51
CA PRO A 601 23.34 30.06 -32.65
C PRO A 601 23.03 28.98 -31.61
N MET A 602 21.72 28.72 -31.38
CA MET A 602 21.32 27.59 -30.58
C MET A 602 21.77 26.28 -31.22
N PRO A 603 22.49 25.39 -30.49
CA PRO A 603 22.90 24.11 -31.05
C PRO A 603 21.69 23.30 -31.48
N PHE A 604 21.66 22.82 -32.72
CA PHE A 604 20.54 22.06 -33.29
C PHE A 604 20.18 20.82 -32.46
N PHE A 605 21.17 20.15 -31.86
CA PHE A 605 20.99 18.96 -31.01
C PHE A 605 20.47 19.30 -29.57
N LYS A 606 20.30 20.58 -29.23
CA LYS A 606 19.64 21.09 -28.02
C LYS A 606 18.26 21.68 -28.31
N ALA A 607 17.83 21.75 -29.58
CA ALA A 607 16.53 22.29 -29.99
C ALA A 607 15.35 21.47 -29.42
N PHE A 608 14.15 22.05 -29.49
CA PHE A 608 12.92 21.34 -29.18
C PHE A 608 12.44 20.57 -30.41
N TYR A 609 11.99 19.35 -30.19
CA TYR A 609 11.40 18.49 -31.22
C TYR A 609 9.98 18.11 -30.81
N ALA A 610 9.06 18.08 -31.79
CA ALA A 610 7.68 17.68 -31.58
C ALA A 610 7.21 16.69 -32.65
N GLY A 611 6.21 15.89 -32.33
CA GLY A 611 5.65 14.79 -33.10
C GLY A 611 5.83 13.44 -32.40
N GLY A 612 4.94 12.50 -32.69
CA GLY A 612 4.95 11.16 -32.12
C GLY A 612 4.09 11.02 -30.85
N VAL A 613 4.05 9.80 -30.33
CA VAL A 613 3.17 9.37 -29.21
C VAL A 613 3.43 10.18 -27.93
N GLY A 614 4.68 10.60 -27.72
CA GLY A 614 5.09 11.34 -26.52
C GLY A 614 4.73 12.83 -26.51
N SER A 615 4.42 13.43 -27.66
CA SER A 615 4.14 14.85 -27.78
C SER A 615 2.85 15.12 -28.59
N VAL A 616 2.89 15.10 -29.92
CA VAL A 616 1.73 15.35 -30.77
C VAL A 616 1.39 14.06 -31.53
N ARG A 617 0.34 13.35 -31.08
CA ARG A 617 -0.11 12.11 -31.70
C ARG A 617 -0.67 12.37 -33.10
N GLY A 618 -0.48 11.41 -34.01
CA GLY A 618 -0.89 11.52 -35.40
C GLY A 618 0.20 12.07 -36.34
N TYR A 619 1.32 12.51 -35.79
CA TYR A 619 2.53 12.88 -36.53
C TYR A 619 3.64 11.87 -36.26
N GLU A 620 4.56 11.71 -37.20
CA GLU A 620 5.77 10.93 -36.98
C GLU A 620 6.64 11.52 -35.88
N THR A 621 7.44 10.68 -35.24
CA THR A 621 8.31 11.12 -34.14
C THR A 621 9.26 12.21 -34.61
N SER A 622 9.27 13.36 -33.91
CA SER A 622 10.12 14.53 -34.18
C SER A 622 9.94 15.13 -35.57
N SER A 623 8.79 14.94 -36.23
CA SER A 623 8.53 15.41 -37.61
C SER A 623 7.97 16.82 -37.72
N LEU A 624 7.61 17.44 -36.59
CA LEU A 624 7.06 18.80 -36.56
C LEU A 624 8.18 19.83 -36.35
N GLY A 625 8.29 20.78 -37.26
CA GLY A 625 9.26 21.87 -37.21
C GLY A 625 9.56 22.41 -38.59
N PRO A 626 10.42 23.47 -38.68
CA PRO A 626 10.92 23.97 -39.93
C PRO A 626 11.64 22.86 -40.71
N ARG A 627 11.38 22.79 -41.99
CA ARG A 627 12.05 21.83 -42.92
C ARG A 627 12.98 22.61 -43.83
N ASP A 628 14.05 21.98 -44.25
CA ASP A 628 14.90 22.53 -45.27
C ASP A 628 14.34 22.25 -46.68
N ILE A 629 15.04 22.74 -47.70
CA ILE A 629 14.65 22.59 -49.10
C ILE A 629 14.62 21.14 -49.61
N TYR A 630 15.15 20.19 -48.82
CA TYR A 630 15.20 18.78 -49.18
C TYR A 630 14.15 17.94 -48.43
N GLY A 631 13.30 18.47 -47.61
CA GLY A 631 12.19 17.84 -46.85
C GLY A 631 12.36 17.83 -45.37
#